data_c58682e096f4164d975f5d250f3713ca
#
_entry.id   c58682e096f4164d975f5d250f3713ca
#
_cell.length_a   1.000
_cell.length_b   1.000
_cell.length_c   1.000
_cell.angle_alpha   90.00
_cell.angle_beta   90.00
_cell.angle_gamma   90.00
#
_symmetry.space_group_name_H-M   'P 1'
#
loop_
_entity.id
_entity.type
_entity.pdbx_description
1 polymer ?
#
loop_
_entity_poly.entity_id
_entity_poly.type
_entity_poly.pdbx_seq_one_letter_code
_entity_poly.pdbx_strand_id
1 'polypeptide(L)'
;MTAPATKSRFRRNIVITGDALTELRRLPDASVDMVLTSPPYFRLRDYAVTGQLGLERHVDDWVAGLREVAQEIHRVLVPSGTFWLNVSDTYSTGEREGAARKSLLLGPERLALALIEDGWRLRKKLSLIHI
;
A
#
# COMPACT_ATOMS: atom_id res chain seq x y z
N MET A 1 -18.76 6.45 36.30
CA MET A 1 -19.67 6.19 35.18
C MET A 1 -18.79 5.99 33.91
N THR A 2 -18.56 4.77 33.55
CA THR A 2 -17.88 4.42 32.29
C THR A 2 -18.89 4.54 31.16
N ALA A 3 -18.63 5.39 30.19
CA ALA A 3 -19.43 5.49 28.97
C ALA A 3 -19.45 4.13 28.27
N PRO A 4 -20.58 3.67 27.73
CA PRO A 4 -20.63 2.42 27.02
C PRO A 4 -19.81 2.57 25.74
N ALA A 5 -18.89 1.62 25.50
CA ALA A 5 -18.13 1.51 24.28
C ALA A 5 -19.11 1.51 23.09
N THR A 6 -19.02 2.51 22.24
CA THR A 6 -19.84 2.62 21.03
C THR A 6 -19.52 1.41 20.17
N LYS A 7 -20.40 0.43 20.12
CA LYS A 7 -20.28 -0.74 19.24
C LYS A 7 -20.11 -0.22 17.81
N SER A 8 -18.98 -0.55 17.19
CA SER A 8 -18.68 -0.27 15.81
C SER A 8 -19.89 -0.56 14.91
N ARG A 9 -20.30 0.46 14.15
CA ARG A 9 -21.45 0.44 13.24
C ARG A 9 -21.17 -0.33 11.96
N PHE A 10 -20.01 -1.01 11.88
CA PHE A 10 -19.63 -1.75 10.69
C PHE A 10 -20.40 -3.07 10.58
N ARG A 11 -21.09 -3.24 9.46
CA ARG A 11 -21.64 -4.54 9.09
C ARG A 11 -20.46 -5.49 8.88
N ARG A 12 -20.56 -6.68 9.46
CA ARG A 12 -19.57 -7.74 9.22
C ARG A 12 -19.62 -8.16 7.74
N ASN A 13 -18.44 -8.38 7.12
CA ASN A 13 -18.30 -8.93 5.77
C ASN A 13 -19.01 -8.08 4.68
N ILE A 14 -18.51 -6.86 4.48
CA ILE A 14 -18.94 -6.00 3.37
C ILE A 14 -17.88 -5.96 2.28
N VAL A 15 -18.33 -5.78 1.04
CA VAL A 15 -17.47 -5.45 -0.10
C VAL A 15 -17.78 -4.01 -0.50
N ILE A 16 -16.75 -3.20 -0.62
CA ILE A 16 -16.84 -1.81 -1.08
C ILE A 16 -16.12 -1.74 -2.43
N THR A 17 -16.84 -1.32 -3.47
CA THR A 17 -16.26 -1.10 -4.78
C THR A 17 -15.94 0.38 -4.96
N GLY A 18 -14.69 0.69 -5.31
CA GLY A 18 -14.26 2.07 -5.49
C GLY A 18 -12.75 2.21 -5.57
N ASP A 19 -12.29 3.45 -5.68
CA ASP A 19 -10.89 3.80 -5.53
C ASP A 19 -10.46 3.64 -4.07
N ALA A 20 -9.36 2.91 -3.84
CA ALA A 20 -8.93 2.55 -2.50
C ALA A 20 -8.66 3.77 -1.60
N LEU A 21 -8.02 4.80 -2.13
CA LEU A 21 -7.71 6.02 -1.37
C LEU A 21 -9.00 6.76 -0.98
N THR A 22 -9.93 6.88 -1.92
CA THR A 22 -11.23 7.53 -1.71
C THR A 22 -12.04 6.78 -0.64
N GLU A 23 -12.07 5.46 -0.71
CA GLU A 23 -12.84 4.65 0.24
C GLU A 23 -12.18 4.60 1.63
N LEU A 24 -10.85 4.55 1.71
CA LEU A 24 -10.14 4.65 2.99
C LEU A 24 -10.45 5.97 3.71
N ARG A 25 -10.53 7.09 2.99
CA ARG A 25 -10.87 8.41 3.56
C ARG A 25 -12.25 8.46 4.22
N ARG A 26 -13.15 7.56 3.85
CA ARG A 26 -14.49 7.44 4.46
C ARG A 26 -14.51 6.63 5.76
N LEU A 27 -13.46 5.87 6.02
CA LEU A 27 -13.35 5.08 7.24
C LEU A 27 -12.93 5.97 8.43
N PRO A 28 -13.47 5.72 9.64
CA PRO A 28 -13.04 6.44 10.83
C PRO A 28 -11.59 6.14 11.19
N ASP A 29 -10.97 7.08 11.92
CA ASP A 29 -9.66 6.87 12.53
C ASP A 29 -9.68 5.66 13.47
N ALA A 30 -8.58 4.92 13.55
CA ALA A 30 -8.38 3.82 14.49
C ALA A 30 -9.56 2.82 14.51
N SER A 31 -10.06 2.43 13.33
CA SER A 31 -11.23 1.56 13.16
C SER A 31 -10.91 0.19 12.58
N VAL A 32 -9.66 -0.04 12.16
CA VAL A 32 -9.22 -1.25 11.47
C VAL A 32 -8.08 -1.91 12.25
N ASP A 33 -8.15 -3.21 12.48
CA ASP A 33 -7.12 -3.95 13.22
C ASP A 33 -5.96 -4.41 12.31
N MET A 34 -6.27 -4.72 11.05
CA MET A 34 -5.28 -5.21 10.09
C MET A 34 -5.65 -4.80 8.67
N VAL A 35 -4.63 -4.46 7.88
CA VAL A 35 -4.74 -4.28 6.43
C VAL A 35 -3.83 -5.29 5.75
N LEU A 36 -4.37 -6.00 4.76
CA LEU A 36 -3.62 -6.88 3.87
C LEU A 36 -3.95 -6.49 2.44
N THR A 37 -2.94 -6.17 1.64
CA THR A 37 -3.14 -5.79 0.24
C THR A 37 -1.98 -6.20 -0.65
N SER A 38 -2.29 -6.36 -1.93
CA SER A 38 -1.33 -6.52 -3.03
C SER A 38 -1.67 -5.45 -4.06
N PRO A 39 -1.09 -4.25 -3.96
CA PRO A 39 -1.36 -3.17 -4.90
C PRO A 39 -0.79 -3.51 -6.29
N PRO A 40 -1.17 -2.80 -7.34
CA PRO A 40 -0.56 -2.97 -8.65
C PRO A 40 0.96 -2.77 -8.58
N TYR A 41 1.72 -3.75 -9.08
CA TYR A 41 3.17 -3.68 -9.13
C TYR A 41 3.60 -2.72 -10.25
N PHE A 42 4.74 -2.08 -10.08
CA PHE A 42 5.23 -1.11 -11.04
C PHE A 42 5.41 -1.76 -12.43
N ARG A 43 4.69 -1.23 -13.42
CA ARG A 43 4.69 -1.61 -14.86
C ARG A 43 4.54 -3.11 -15.15
N LEU A 44 3.89 -3.85 -14.26
CA LEU A 44 3.66 -5.28 -14.46
C LEU A 44 2.37 -5.55 -15.25
N ARG A 45 1.28 -4.84 -14.95
CA ARG A 45 -0.03 -5.04 -15.60
C ARG A 45 -0.76 -3.74 -15.83
N ASP A 46 -1.37 -3.65 -17.01
CA ASP A 46 -2.35 -2.63 -17.32
C ASP A 46 -3.76 -3.26 -17.16
N TYR A 47 -4.55 -2.72 -16.24
CA TYR A 47 -5.93 -3.15 -16.00
C TYR A 47 -6.94 -2.33 -16.78
N ALA A 48 -6.47 -1.43 -17.67
CA ALA A 48 -7.30 -0.52 -18.49
C ALA A 48 -8.24 0.35 -17.64
N VAL A 49 -7.82 0.76 -16.46
CA VAL A 49 -8.58 1.66 -15.58
C VAL A 49 -7.87 3.00 -15.50
N THR A 50 -8.60 4.08 -15.78
CA THR A 50 -8.07 5.45 -15.69
C THR A 50 -7.63 5.75 -14.26
N GLY A 51 -6.39 6.29 -14.10
CA GLY A 51 -5.83 6.61 -12.79
C GLY A 51 -5.27 5.41 -12.03
N GLN A 52 -5.16 4.26 -12.68
CA GLN A 52 -4.52 3.08 -12.12
C GLN A 52 -3.10 3.38 -11.62
N LEU A 53 -2.77 2.91 -10.42
CA LEU A 53 -1.38 2.83 -9.95
C LEU A 53 -0.63 1.71 -10.70
N GLY A 54 0.69 1.88 -10.84
CA GLY A 54 1.59 0.91 -11.47
C GLY A 54 1.94 1.21 -12.92
N LEU A 55 1.38 2.27 -13.54
CA LEU A 55 1.70 2.69 -14.91
C LEU A 55 2.50 4.00 -14.96
N GLU A 56 3.02 4.46 -13.84
CA GLU A 56 3.86 5.66 -13.73
C GLU A 56 5.10 5.56 -14.63
N ARG A 57 5.69 6.69 -14.98
CA ARG A 57 6.90 6.71 -15.82
C ARG A 57 8.15 6.35 -15.03
N HIS A 58 8.20 6.70 -13.76
CA HIS A 58 9.32 6.49 -12.85
C HIS A 58 8.88 5.74 -11.61
N VAL A 59 9.72 4.85 -11.10
CA VAL A 59 9.40 4.04 -9.92
C VAL A 59 9.13 4.87 -8.67
N ASP A 60 9.78 6.03 -8.53
CA ASP A 60 9.54 6.91 -7.37
C ASP A 60 8.15 7.56 -7.38
N ASP A 61 7.55 7.77 -8.58
CA ASP A 61 6.17 8.24 -8.69
C ASP A 61 5.17 7.17 -8.22
N TRP A 62 5.46 5.90 -8.54
CA TRP A 62 4.70 4.77 -8.01
C TRP A 62 4.83 4.66 -6.48
N VAL A 63 6.04 4.84 -5.94
CA VAL A 63 6.27 4.89 -4.50
C VAL A 63 5.47 6.03 -3.86
N ALA A 64 5.48 7.21 -4.47
CA ALA A 64 4.72 8.37 -3.96
C ALA A 64 3.22 8.09 -3.90
N GLY A 65 2.64 7.49 -4.94
CA GLY A 65 1.24 7.11 -4.96
C GLY A 65 0.87 6.09 -3.87
N LEU A 66 1.72 5.10 -3.64
CA LEU A 66 1.51 4.12 -2.57
C LEU A 66 1.72 4.71 -1.17
N ARG A 67 2.63 5.69 -1.00
CA ARG A 67 2.78 6.43 0.26
C ARG A 67 1.49 7.14 0.65
N GLU A 68 0.81 7.77 -0.29
CA GLU A 68 -0.47 8.45 -0.04
C GLU A 68 -1.53 7.48 0.49
N VAL A 69 -1.66 6.31 -0.14
CA VAL A 69 -2.54 5.24 0.33
C VAL A 69 -2.13 4.75 1.73
N ALA A 70 -0.83 4.54 1.95
CA ALA A 70 -0.30 4.08 3.23
C ALA A 70 -0.51 5.08 4.37
N GLN A 71 -0.53 6.38 4.11
CA GLN A 71 -0.87 7.40 5.10
C GLN A 71 -2.32 7.24 5.60
N GLU A 72 -3.26 7.00 4.69
CA GLU A 72 -4.65 6.74 5.07
C GLU A 72 -4.79 5.38 5.78
N ILE A 73 -4.05 4.36 5.37
CA ILE A 73 -3.99 3.08 6.10
C ILE A 73 -3.51 3.31 7.53
N HIS A 74 -2.47 4.12 7.72
CA HIS A 74 -1.95 4.45 9.05
C HIS A 74 -3.00 5.13 9.93
N ARG A 75 -3.76 6.06 9.36
CA ARG A 75 -4.84 6.77 10.07
C ARG A 75 -5.95 5.83 10.53
N VAL A 76 -6.38 4.92 9.66
CA VAL A 76 -7.50 4.01 9.97
C VAL A 76 -7.10 2.83 10.85
N LEU A 77 -5.83 2.45 10.91
CA LEU A 77 -5.35 1.39 11.78
C LEU A 77 -5.39 1.81 13.25
N VAL A 78 -5.83 0.89 14.11
CA VAL A 78 -5.65 1.03 15.56
C VAL A 78 -4.16 1.06 15.92
N PRO A 79 -3.74 1.63 17.07
CA PRO A 79 -2.33 1.74 17.46
C PRO A 79 -1.55 0.42 17.46
N SER A 80 -2.22 -0.70 17.72
CA SER A 80 -1.67 -2.06 17.68
C SER A 80 -1.85 -2.76 16.32
N GLY A 81 -2.43 -2.06 15.34
CA GLY A 81 -2.77 -2.61 14.05
C GLY A 81 -1.56 -2.97 13.20
N THR A 82 -1.78 -3.84 12.23
CA THR A 82 -0.71 -4.32 11.33
C THR A 82 -1.06 -4.09 9.87
N PHE A 83 -0.04 -3.75 9.09
CA PHE A 83 -0.12 -3.59 7.64
C PHE A 83 0.71 -4.67 6.94
N TRP A 84 0.05 -5.49 6.14
CA TRP A 84 0.66 -6.55 5.35
C TRP A 84 0.62 -6.18 3.88
N LEU A 85 1.79 -5.96 3.30
CA LEU A 85 1.95 -5.48 1.95
C LEU A 85 2.68 -6.51 1.09
N ASN A 86 1.97 -7.07 0.10
CA ASN A 86 2.55 -7.99 -0.87
C ASN A 86 2.91 -7.22 -2.14
N VAL A 87 4.19 -7.10 -2.43
CA VAL A 87 4.73 -6.41 -3.60
C VAL A 87 5.87 -7.20 -4.21
N SER A 88 6.04 -7.09 -5.52
CA SER A 88 7.15 -7.66 -6.24
C SER A 88 7.93 -6.58 -7.00
N ASP A 89 9.21 -6.84 -7.21
CA ASP A 89 10.05 -6.00 -8.03
C ASP A 89 9.88 -6.30 -9.52
N THR A 90 10.31 -5.38 -10.35
CA THR A 90 10.34 -5.51 -11.81
C THR A 90 11.67 -5.03 -12.36
N TYR A 91 12.02 -5.49 -13.55
CA TYR A 91 13.22 -5.05 -14.25
C TYR A 91 12.97 -3.76 -15.03
N SER A 92 13.89 -2.84 -14.95
CA SER A 92 13.88 -1.61 -15.76
C SER A 92 13.99 -1.91 -17.24
N THR A 93 13.17 -1.25 -18.05
CA THR A 93 13.28 -1.24 -19.51
C THR A 93 14.16 -0.08 -20.00
N GLY A 94 14.51 0.86 -19.13
CA GLY A 94 15.38 2.00 -19.41
C GLY A 94 15.50 2.97 -18.24
N GLU A 95 16.51 3.82 -18.28
CA GLU A 95 16.87 4.76 -17.19
C GLU A 95 15.72 5.68 -16.74
N ARG A 96 14.77 5.97 -17.64
CA ARG A 96 13.59 6.79 -17.32
C ARG A 96 12.69 6.20 -16.24
N GLU A 97 12.83 4.92 -15.95
CA GLU A 97 12.06 4.21 -14.93
C GLU A 97 12.72 4.26 -13.55
N GLY A 98 13.99 4.68 -13.47
CA GLY A 98 14.72 4.85 -12.22
C GLY A 98 15.90 3.90 -12.02
N ALA A 99 16.25 3.10 -13.02
CA ALA A 99 17.43 2.25 -13.02
C ALA A 99 17.91 1.96 -14.44
N ALA A 100 19.15 1.50 -14.59
CA ALA A 100 19.70 1.06 -15.86
C ALA A 100 18.86 -0.10 -16.45
N ARG A 101 18.78 -0.16 -17.76
CA ARG A 101 18.04 -1.23 -18.46
C ARG A 101 18.49 -2.60 -17.99
N LYS A 102 17.54 -3.50 -17.75
CA LYS A 102 17.72 -4.86 -17.23
C LYS A 102 18.18 -4.94 -15.76
N SER A 103 18.27 -3.82 -15.06
CA SER A 103 18.45 -3.81 -13.61
C SER A 103 17.12 -3.96 -12.90
N LEU A 104 17.10 -4.54 -11.69
CA LEU A 104 15.97 -4.44 -10.78
C LEU A 104 15.76 -2.97 -10.41
N LEU A 105 14.49 -2.56 -10.33
CA LEU A 105 14.12 -1.20 -9.91
C LEU A 105 14.17 -1.01 -8.41
N LEU A 106 14.19 -2.11 -7.65
CA LEU A 106 14.11 -2.12 -6.19
C LEU A 106 12.86 -1.38 -5.66
N GLY A 107 11.77 -1.51 -6.40
CA GLY A 107 10.50 -0.88 -6.04
C GLY A 107 10.04 -1.20 -4.63
N PRO A 108 9.97 -2.48 -4.21
CA PRO A 108 9.61 -2.86 -2.84
C PRO A 108 10.53 -2.26 -1.78
N GLU A 109 11.83 -2.21 -2.04
CA GLU A 109 12.84 -1.64 -1.13
C GLU A 109 12.69 -0.12 -1.01
N ARG A 110 12.51 0.59 -2.12
CA ARG A 110 12.24 2.04 -2.15
C ARG A 110 10.97 2.37 -1.38
N LEU A 111 9.91 1.60 -1.59
CA LEU A 111 8.65 1.76 -0.86
C LEU A 111 8.85 1.51 0.64
N ALA A 112 9.54 0.44 1.03
CA ALA A 112 9.82 0.14 2.43
C ALA A 112 10.58 1.27 3.13
N LEU A 113 11.62 1.82 2.49
CA LEU A 113 12.38 2.96 3.02
C LEU A 113 11.52 4.20 3.15
N ALA A 114 10.72 4.51 2.14
CA ALA A 114 9.81 5.65 2.17
C ALA A 114 8.75 5.53 3.29
N LEU A 115 8.20 4.35 3.50
CA LEU A 115 7.26 4.10 4.60
C LEU A 115 7.93 4.23 5.98
N ILE A 116 9.19 3.81 6.13
CA ILE A 116 9.96 4.02 7.36
C ILE A 116 10.13 5.51 7.63
N GLU A 117 10.45 6.32 6.61
CA GLU A 117 10.52 7.78 6.73
C GLU A 117 9.18 8.40 7.18
N ASP A 118 8.06 7.81 6.75
CA ASP A 118 6.71 8.21 7.16
C ASP A 118 6.30 7.72 8.56
N GLY A 119 7.20 7.07 9.28
CA GLY A 119 6.96 6.62 10.66
C GLY A 119 6.51 5.18 10.82
N TRP A 120 6.42 4.41 9.74
CA TRP A 120 6.14 2.98 9.82
C TRP A 120 7.31 2.20 10.43
N ARG A 121 7.00 1.10 11.11
CA ARG A 121 8.00 0.16 11.64
C ARG A 121 7.99 -1.11 10.81
N LEU A 122 9.03 -1.32 10.01
CA LEU A 122 9.22 -2.57 9.28
C LEU A 122 9.60 -3.68 10.26
N ARG A 123 8.69 -4.62 10.48
CA ARG A 123 8.88 -5.72 11.44
C ARG A 123 9.47 -6.96 10.78
N LYS A 124 9.03 -7.27 9.57
CA LYS A 124 9.49 -8.44 8.84
C LYS A 124 9.43 -8.20 7.33
N LYS A 125 10.38 -8.78 6.63
CA LYS A 125 10.39 -8.94 5.18
C LYS A 125 10.36 -10.44 4.90
N LEU A 126 9.30 -10.90 4.21
CA LEU A 126 9.09 -12.30 3.86
C LEU A 126 9.32 -12.47 2.37
N SER A 127 9.91 -13.59 1.96
CA SER A 127 10.00 -13.98 0.56
C SER A 127 9.02 -15.14 0.29
N LEU A 128 8.22 -14.99 -0.77
CA LEU A 128 7.32 -16.06 -1.23
C LEU A 128 7.98 -16.99 -2.23
N ILE A 129 9.20 -16.69 -2.65
CA ILE A 129 9.87 -17.39 -3.75
C ILE A 129 10.48 -18.73 -3.34
N HIS A 130 10.71 -18.92 -2.05
CA HIS A 130 11.39 -20.11 -1.49
C HIS A 130 10.48 -20.92 -0.56
N ILE A 131 9.21 -20.86 -0.80
CA ILE A 131 8.23 -21.68 -0.06
C ILE A 131 8.16 -23.07 -0.69
#